data_8fb2eacba4f63bcba79c32a65c2be547
#
_entry.id   8fb2eacba4f63bcba79c32a65c2be547
#
_cell.length_a   1.000
_cell.length_b   1.000
_cell.length_c   1.000
_cell.angle_alpha   90.00
_cell.angle_beta   90.00
_cell.angle_gamma   90.00
#
_symmetry.space_group_name_H-M   'P 1'
#
loop_
_entity.id
_entity.type
_entity.pdbx_description
1 polymer ?
#
loop_
_entity_poly.entity_id
_entity_poly.type
_entity_poly.pdbx_seq_one_letter_code
_entity_poly.pdbx_strand_id
1 'polypeptide(L)'
;MSEQFREIFGPYKEMSVRYDRNQEALWCYFKPQQRPCFSPLMLKESKQIQQAVIRYFESIKGQEEFPVRYMILASQTPGVFNLGGDLELFIHLIKNCNRKQLTEYATYCIDICYTNMVNLNLPLTTISYVEGSALGGGFESAMSSNYLIAEKHSQMGLPEIRFNLFPGMGAYSFLGRKVGMVKAEEMITTGKIYSGPELHKMGIVDILAESGQGYEAVDCFIRKHRRASNGLQSVHKVRQLFNPVTYQELMEITKVWVDAALQLKEKDLKTMARFVLAQNRGQMSAEHKPKKVHLVRTKQDRRINPIGNSFPLTDSSGNNIHYDRRTNYDRRAIDIMEISN
;
A
#
# COMPACT_ATOMS: atom_id res chain seq x y z
N MET A 1 -9.98 -23.48 16.37
CA MET A 1 -9.22 -22.89 15.26
C MET A 1 -8.22 -23.92 14.79
N SER A 2 -8.33 -24.37 13.52
CA SER A 2 -7.45 -25.41 12.96
C SER A 2 -5.99 -24.96 12.95
N GLU A 3 -5.05 -25.90 12.90
CA GLU A 3 -3.61 -25.63 12.82
C GLU A 3 -3.28 -24.84 11.54
N GLN A 4 -3.84 -25.23 10.41
CA GLN A 4 -3.66 -24.58 9.12
C GLN A 4 -4.16 -23.14 9.10
N PHE A 5 -5.26 -22.85 9.82
CA PHE A 5 -5.72 -21.46 9.95
C PHE A 5 -4.79 -20.63 10.83
N ARG A 6 -4.22 -21.23 11.89
CA ARG A 6 -3.22 -20.54 12.75
C ARG A 6 -1.94 -20.23 11.98
N GLU A 7 -1.53 -21.11 11.08
CA GLU A 7 -0.33 -20.93 10.26
C GLU A 7 -0.36 -19.61 9.44
N ILE A 8 -1.56 -19.14 9.04
CA ILE A 8 -1.72 -17.88 8.30
C ILE A 8 -1.19 -16.67 9.08
N PHE A 9 -1.18 -16.72 10.40
CA PHE A 9 -0.80 -15.58 11.25
C PHE A 9 0.70 -15.54 11.56
N GLY A 10 1.45 -16.53 11.17
CA GLY A 10 2.90 -16.60 11.32
C GLY A 10 3.39 -16.86 12.75
N PRO A 11 4.68 -16.63 12.93
CA PRO A 11 5.29 -15.36 13.33
C PRO A 11 6.00 -14.63 12.17
N TYR A 12 5.50 -13.47 11.77
CA TYR A 12 6.12 -12.63 10.74
C TYR A 12 6.78 -11.41 11.39
N LYS A 13 7.89 -10.95 10.80
CA LYS A 13 8.63 -9.77 11.26
C LYS A 13 8.24 -8.51 10.48
N GLU A 14 8.10 -8.63 9.16
CA GLU A 14 7.81 -7.52 8.25
C GLU A 14 6.40 -7.57 7.65
N MET A 15 5.64 -8.59 8.01
CA MET A 15 4.22 -8.69 7.70
C MET A 15 3.41 -8.82 9.00
N SER A 16 2.12 -8.52 8.92
CA SER A 16 1.16 -8.78 9.99
C SER A 16 -0.16 -9.21 9.38
N VAL A 17 -0.79 -10.22 9.94
CA VAL A 17 -2.07 -10.72 9.46
C VAL A 17 -3.12 -10.63 10.57
N ARG A 18 -4.30 -10.12 10.21
CA ARG A 18 -5.48 -10.08 11.08
C ARG A 18 -6.67 -10.67 10.35
N TYR A 19 -7.44 -11.51 11.02
CA TYR A 19 -8.72 -11.99 10.50
C TYR A 19 -9.87 -11.17 11.08
N ASP A 20 -10.73 -10.65 10.21
CA ASP A 20 -11.98 -10.01 10.59
C ASP A 20 -13.14 -10.95 10.27
N ARG A 21 -13.78 -11.47 11.33
CA ARG A 21 -14.86 -12.44 11.22
C ARG A 21 -16.13 -11.84 10.58
N ASN A 22 -16.41 -10.57 10.83
CA ASN A 22 -17.60 -9.91 10.30
C ASN A 22 -17.46 -9.66 8.79
N GLN A 23 -16.25 -9.37 8.36
CA GLN A 23 -15.91 -9.17 6.95
C GLN A 23 -15.58 -10.48 6.23
N GLU A 24 -15.31 -11.58 6.95
CA GLU A 24 -14.73 -12.82 6.41
C GLU A 24 -13.44 -12.53 5.62
N ALA A 25 -12.61 -11.65 6.17
CA ALA A 25 -11.47 -11.05 5.51
C ALA A 25 -10.16 -11.28 6.26
N LEU A 26 -9.12 -11.64 5.52
CA LEU A 26 -7.73 -11.59 5.97
C LEU A 26 -7.14 -10.25 5.59
N TRP A 27 -6.80 -9.45 6.58
CA TRP A 27 -6.03 -8.21 6.42
C TRP A 27 -4.55 -8.53 6.54
N CYS A 28 -3.82 -8.36 5.46
CA CYS A 28 -2.38 -8.57 5.35
C CYS A 28 -1.70 -7.20 5.29
N TYR A 29 -0.94 -6.86 6.31
CA TYR A 29 -0.31 -5.55 6.43
C TYR A 29 1.19 -5.64 6.19
N PHE A 30 1.72 -4.74 5.37
CA PHE A 30 3.14 -4.43 5.37
C PHE A 30 3.54 -3.78 6.70
N LYS A 31 4.58 -4.31 7.33
CA LYS A 31 5.12 -3.85 8.62
C LYS A 31 6.64 -3.80 8.53
N PRO A 32 7.21 -2.94 7.68
CA PRO A 32 8.64 -2.90 7.42
C PRO A 32 9.44 -2.61 8.70
N GLN A 33 10.56 -3.33 8.88
CA GLN A 33 11.46 -3.12 10.01
C GLN A 33 12.37 -1.91 9.80
N GLN A 34 12.70 -1.63 8.56
CA GLN A 34 13.59 -0.53 8.18
C GLN A 34 12.89 0.41 7.20
N ARG A 35 13.03 0.18 5.91
CA ARG A 35 12.43 1.01 4.86
C ARG A 35 11.09 0.42 4.43
N PRO A 36 10.08 1.25 4.13
CA PRO A 36 8.80 0.77 3.64
C PRO A 36 8.86 0.37 2.15
N CYS A 37 9.75 -0.57 1.85
CA CYS A 37 9.95 -1.16 0.53
C CYS A 37 9.93 -2.69 0.62
N PHE A 38 9.92 -3.38 -0.51
CA PHE A 38 9.95 -4.83 -0.56
C PHE A 38 11.36 -5.36 -0.23
N SER A 39 11.65 -5.57 1.05
CA SER A 39 12.83 -6.30 1.48
C SER A 39 12.73 -7.79 1.07
N PRO A 40 13.86 -8.51 0.93
CA PRO A 40 13.82 -9.95 0.70
C PRO A 40 13.02 -10.72 1.77
N LEU A 41 13.02 -10.24 3.02
CA LEU A 41 12.25 -10.85 4.10
C LEU A 41 10.75 -10.62 3.92
N MET A 42 10.33 -9.37 3.62
CA MET A 42 8.93 -9.05 3.35
C MET A 42 8.37 -9.85 2.18
N LEU A 43 9.14 -10.02 1.09
CA LEU A 43 8.75 -10.86 -0.03
C LEU A 43 8.58 -12.33 0.38
N LYS A 44 9.52 -12.87 1.14
CA LYS A 44 9.45 -14.24 1.65
C LYS A 44 8.20 -14.44 2.52
N GLU A 45 7.94 -13.54 3.45
CA GLU A 45 6.79 -13.61 4.36
C GLU A 45 5.46 -13.43 3.61
N SER A 46 5.40 -12.53 2.62
CA SER A 46 4.22 -12.38 1.75
C SER A 46 3.89 -13.67 1.01
N LYS A 47 4.91 -14.34 0.45
CA LYS A 47 4.73 -15.66 -0.21
C LYS A 47 4.30 -16.73 0.77
N GLN A 48 4.85 -16.76 1.99
CA GLN A 48 4.46 -17.68 3.04
C GLN A 48 2.99 -17.51 3.43
N ILE A 49 2.51 -16.27 3.56
CA ILE A 49 1.09 -15.98 3.84
C ILE A 49 0.20 -16.54 2.73
N GLN A 50 0.51 -16.27 1.46
CA GLN A 50 -0.26 -16.79 0.32
C GLN A 50 -0.30 -18.32 0.33
N GLN A 51 0.83 -18.99 0.58
CA GLN A 51 0.91 -20.44 0.66
C GLN A 51 0.13 -21.01 1.86
N ALA A 52 0.17 -20.34 3.02
CA ALA A 52 -0.60 -20.76 4.19
C ALA A 52 -2.11 -20.65 3.92
N VAL A 53 -2.57 -19.60 3.24
CA VAL A 53 -3.97 -19.46 2.82
C VAL A 53 -4.37 -20.56 1.87
N ILE A 54 -3.53 -20.92 0.88
CA ILE A 54 -3.81 -22.03 -0.05
C ILE A 54 -3.94 -23.34 0.73
N ARG A 55 -2.99 -23.69 1.60
CA ARG A 55 -3.05 -24.88 2.43
C ARG A 55 -4.28 -24.93 3.33
N TYR A 56 -4.69 -23.78 3.89
CA TYR A 56 -5.93 -23.72 4.65
C TYR A 56 -7.14 -24.11 3.80
N PHE A 57 -7.30 -23.56 2.61
CA PHE A 57 -8.41 -23.92 1.72
C PHE A 57 -8.38 -25.40 1.28
N GLU A 58 -7.21 -25.98 1.08
CA GLU A 58 -7.06 -27.41 0.78
C GLU A 58 -7.48 -28.30 1.96
N SER A 59 -7.32 -27.82 3.20
CA SER A 59 -7.61 -28.57 4.42
C SER A 59 -9.10 -28.61 4.81
N ILE A 60 -9.86 -27.56 4.49
CA ILE A 60 -11.25 -27.38 4.98
C ILE A 60 -12.28 -28.23 4.25
N LYS A 61 -12.00 -28.76 3.03
CA LYS A 61 -12.88 -29.68 2.27
C LYS A 61 -14.39 -29.37 2.36
N GLY A 62 -14.74 -28.08 2.34
CA GLY A 62 -16.13 -27.62 2.39
C GLY A 62 -16.73 -27.41 3.80
N GLN A 63 -15.99 -27.66 4.88
CA GLN A 63 -16.38 -27.30 6.25
C GLN A 63 -15.59 -26.07 6.71
N GLU A 64 -16.13 -24.88 6.49
CA GLU A 64 -15.48 -23.62 6.82
C GLU A 64 -15.83 -23.20 8.26
N GLU A 65 -14.92 -23.45 9.21
CA GLU A 65 -15.01 -22.88 10.57
C GLU A 65 -14.77 -21.36 10.54
N PHE A 66 -13.83 -20.92 9.70
CA PHE A 66 -13.47 -19.50 9.51
C PHE A 66 -13.48 -19.18 8.00
N PRO A 67 -14.64 -18.76 7.44
CA PRO A 67 -14.72 -18.45 6.02
C PRO A 67 -13.80 -17.27 5.65
N VAL A 68 -13.00 -17.42 4.59
CA VAL A 68 -12.15 -16.38 4.03
C VAL A 68 -12.64 -16.06 2.62
N ARG A 69 -13.28 -14.92 2.47
CA ARG A 69 -13.82 -14.45 1.17
C ARG A 69 -13.03 -13.29 0.59
N TYR A 70 -12.27 -12.61 1.44
CA TYR A 70 -11.47 -11.45 1.04
C TYR A 70 -10.06 -11.56 1.59
N MET A 71 -9.09 -11.19 0.77
CA MET A 71 -7.70 -10.96 1.19
C MET A 71 -7.36 -9.51 0.89
N ILE A 72 -7.07 -8.73 1.94
CA ILE A 72 -6.87 -7.29 1.86
C ILE A 72 -5.41 -6.99 2.14
N LEU A 73 -4.74 -6.36 1.18
CA LEU A 73 -3.38 -5.89 1.32
C LEU A 73 -3.39 -4.43 1.73
N ALA A 74 -2.73 -4.10 2.82
CA ALA A 74 -2.67 -2.76 3.40
C ALA A 74 -1.27 -2.49 4.00
N SER A 75 -1.09 -1.36 4.67
CA SER A 75 0.17 -1.03 5.36
C SER A 75 -0.08 -0.55 6.78
N GLN A 76 0.86 -0.85 7.68
CA GLN A 76 0.90 -0.27 9.02
C GLN A 76 1.80 0.97 9.10
N THR A 77 2.47 1.34 7.99
CA THR A 77 3.31 2.54 7.92
C THR A 77 2.43 3.76 7.62
N PRO A 78 2.28 4.71 8.54
CA PRO A 78 1.43 5.87 8.32
C PRO A 78 1.83 6.67 7.08
N GLY A 79 0.89 6.93 6.17
CA GLY A 79 1.10 7.70 4.96
C GLY A 79 1.93 7.00 3.87
N VAL A 80 2.27 5.73 4.06
CA VAL A 80 3.00 4.95 3.07
C VAL A 80 2.40 3.55 2.94
N PHE A 81 1.94 3.20 1.75
CA PHE A 81 1.57 1.84 1.44
C PHE A 81 2.82 0.97 1.21
N ASN A 82 3.61 1.31 0.18
CA ASN A 82 4.92 0.70 -0.10
C ASN A 82 5.66 1.54 -1.15
N LEU A 83 6.98 1.72 -1.00
CA LEU A 83 7.83 2.51 -1.89
C LEU A 83 8.58 1.69 -2.94
N GLY A 84 8.14 0.46 -3.17
CA GLY A 84 8.64 -0.40 -4.25
C GLY A 84 9.82 -1.28 -3.87
N GLY A 85 10.68 -1.57 -4.84
CA GLY A 85 11.82 -2.45 -4.65
C GLY A 85 12.87 -1.92 -3.67
N ASP A 86 13.68 -2.81 -3.11
CA ASP A 86 14.85 -2.45 -2.29
C ASP A 86 15.97 -1.90 -3.18
N LEU A 87 15.95 -0.58 -3.40
CA LEU A 87 16.89 0.10 -4.29
C LEU A 87 18.33 0.00 -3.79
N GLU A 88 18.57 -0.09 -2.49
CA GLU A 88 19.93 -0.28 -1.95
C GLU A 88 20.47 -1.65 -2.31
N LEU A 89 19.65 -2.69 -2.16
CA LEU A 89 19.99 -4.04 -2.62
C LEU A 89 20.24 -4.05 -4.13
N PHE A 90 19.41 -3.36 -4.93
CA PHE A 90 19.60 -3.29 -6.38
C PHE A 90 20.93 -2.66 -6.75
N ILE A 91 21.30 -1.52 -6.13
CA ILE A 91 22.59 -0.87 -6.35
C ILE A 91 23.74 -1.84 -6.06
N HIS A 92 23.66 -2.57 -4.94
CA HIS A 92 24.67 -3.57 -4.56
C HIS A 92 24.79 -4.69 -5.60
N LEU A 93 23.67 -5.29 -6.00
CA LEU A 93 23.62 -6.40 -6.93
C LEU A 93 24.09 -6.00 -8.35
N ILE A 94 23.69 -4.80 -8.80
CA ILE A 94 24.08 -4.27 -10.11
C ILE A 94 25.59 -3.99 -10.15
N LYS A 95 26.15 -3.35 -9.12
CA LYS A 95 27.61 -3.10 -9.03
C LYS A 95 28.44 -4.37 -9.04
N ASN A 96 27.92 -5.45 -8.47
CA ASN A 96 28.57 -6.75 -8.44
C ASN A 96 28.20 -7.65 -9.63
N CYS A 97 27.48 -7.13 -10.62
CA CYS A 97 26.98 -7.90 -11.78
C CYS A 97 26.25 -9.20 -11.37
N ASN A 98 25.57 -9.20 -10.22
CA ASN A 98 24.95 -10.39 -9.66
C ASN A 98 23.57 -10.65 -10.26
N ARG A 99 23.58 -11.08 -11.54
CA ARG A 99 22.37 -11.44 -12.29
C ARG A 99 21.51 -12.45 -11.54
N LYS A 100 22.11 -13.46 -10.93
CA LYS A 100 21.38 -14.54 -10.28
C LYS A 100 20.49 -14.01 -9.16
N GLN A 101 21.04 -13.28 -8.20
CA GLN A 101 20.28 -12.75 -7.08
C GLN A 101 19.26 -11.68 -7.52
N LEU A 102 19.59 -10.88 -8.54
CA LEU A 102 18.64 -9.90 -9.09
C LEU A 102 17.43 -10.60 -9.73
N THR A 103 17.68 -11.69 -10.48
CA THR A 103 16.61 -12.52 -11.05
C THR A 103 15.79 -13.22 -9.97
N GLU A 104 16.43 -13.78 -8.94
CA GLU A 104 15.73 -14.42 -7.82
C GLU A 104 14.80 -13.43 -7.09
N TYR A 105 15.30 -12.23 -6.78
CA TYR A 105 14.48 -11.18 -6.16
C TYR A 105 13.27 -10.81 -7.04
N ALA A 106 13.51 -10.55 -8.33
CA ALA A 106 12.45 -10.18 -9.26
C ALA A 106 11.42 -11.32 -9.44
N THR A 107 11.88 -12.57 -9.46
CA THR A 107 10.99 -13.75 -9.51
C THR A 107 10.08 -13.82 -8.28
N TYR A 108 10.61 -13.57 -7.07
CA TYR A 108 9.77 -13.49 -5.85
C TYR A 108 8.67 -12.42 -5.98
N CYS A 109 9.01 -11.25 -6.53
CA CYS A 109 8.03 -10.20 -6.76
C CYS A 109 6.92 -10.65 -7.71
N ILE A 110 7.29 -11.31 -8.83
CA ILE A 110 6.32 -11.83 -9.82
C ILE A 110 5.45 -12.95 -9.21
N ASP A 111 6.05 -13.88 -8.47
CA ASP A 111 5.30 -14.95 -7.80
C ASP A 111 4.17 -14.38 -6.95
N ILE A 112 4.48 -13.36 -6.13
CA ILE A 112 3.52 -12.75 -5.22
C ILE A 112 2.45 -11.98 -6.00
N CYS A 113 2.85 -11.13 -6.95
CA CYS A 113 1.91 -10.33 -7.74
C CYS A 113 1.00 -11.20 -8.61
N TYR A 114 1.54 -12.21 -9.27
CA TYR A 114 0.76 -13.14 -10.07
C TYR A 114 -0.23 -13.96 -9.23
N THR A 115 0.24 -14.52 -8.11
CA THR A 115 -0.61 -15.28 -7.19
C THR A 115 -1.77 -14.40 -6.69
N ASN A 116 -1.50 -13.13 -6.36
CA ASN A 116 -2.54 -12.19 -5.95
C ASN A 116 -3.52 -11.88 -7.09
N MET A 117 -3.01 -11.68 -8.32
CA MET A 117 -3.81 -11.37 -9.52
C MET A 117 -4.80 -12.49 -9.87
N VAL A 118 -4.39 -13.76 -9.70
CA VAL A 118 -5.25 -14.92 -9.96
C VAL A 118 -6.04 -15.37 -8.72
N ASN A 119 -6.15 -14.50 -7.69
CA ASN A 119 -6.89 -14.78 -6.45
C ASN A 119 -6.40 -16.06 -5.75
N LEU A 120 -5.10 -16.35 -5.78
CA LEU A 120 -4.53 -17.59 -5.27
C LEU A 120 -5.15 -18.86 -5.91
N ASN A 121 -5.85 -18.73 -7.03
CA ASN A 121 -6.75 -19.74 -7.62
C ASN A 121 -7.85 -20.22 -6.65
N LEU A 122 -8.25 -19.38 -5.71
CA LEU A 122 -9.25 -19.66 -4.68
C LEU A 122 -10.53 -18.85 -4.90
N PRO A 123 -11.68 -19.25 -4.32
CA PRO A 123 -12.93 -18.50 -4.40
C PRO A 123 -12.95 -17.29 -3.46
N LEU A 124 -11.92 -16.47 -3.51
CA LEU A 124 -11.78 -15.22 -2.75
C LEU A 124 -11.57 -14.02 -3.68
N THR A 125 -11.72 -12.84 -3.12
CA THR A 125 -11.47 -11.57 -3.81
C THR A 125 -10.30 -10.85 -3.16
N THR A 126 -9.32 -10.42 -3.96
CA THR A 126 -8.19 -9.64 -3.48
C THR A 126 -8.49 -8.14 -3.56
N ILE A 127 -8.09 -7.41 -2.53
CA ILE A 127 -8.29 -5.96 -2.41
C ILE A 127 -6.97 -5.34 -1.97
N SER A 128 -6.53 -4.26 -2.62
CA SER A 128 -5.49 -3.40 -2.09
C SER A 128 -6.10 -2.14 -1.51
N TYR A 129 -5.79 -1.84 -0.25
CA TYR A 129 -6.16 -0.59 0.39
C TYR A 129 -4.92 0.29 0.54
N VAL A 130 -4.90 1.41 -0.18
CA VAL A 130 -3.78 2.35 -0.23
C VAL A 130 -4.10 3.60 0.57
N GLU A 131 -3.46 3.73 1.71
CA GLU A 131 -3.36 4.96 2.49
C GLU A 131 -1.95 5.55 2.26
N GLY A 132 -1.87 6.69 1.57
CA GLY A 132 -0.61 7.40 1.33
C GLY A 132 0.14 6.95 0.06
N SER A 133 1.46 6.81 0.15
CA SER A 133 2.32 6.62 -1.03
C SER A 133 2.46 5.16 -1.44
N ALA A 134 2.20 4.87 -2.73
CA ALA A 134 2.53 3.57 -3.35
C ALA A 134 3.34 3.83 -4.63
N LEU A 135 4.65 3.57 -4.60
CA LEU A 135 5.56 3.93 -5.69
C LEU A 135 6.23 2.69 -6.26
N GLY A 136 6.47 2.70 -7.58
CA GLY A 136 7.16 1.61 -8.26
C GLY A 136 6.49 0.27 -8.00
N GLY A 137 7.26 -0.73 -7.56
CA GLY A 137 6.75 -2.04 -7.15
C GLY A 137 5.62 -2.00 -6.14
N GLY A 138 5.52 -0.96 -5.29
CA GLY A 138 4.40 -0.75 -4.38
C GLY A 138 3.10 -0.47 -5.11
N PHE A 139 3.15 0.33 -6.17
CA PHE A 139 1.99 0.57 -7.02
C PHE A 139 1.66 -0.64 -7.89
N GLU A 140 2.68 -1.35 -8.41
CA GLU A 140 2.49 -2.59 -9.15
C GLU A 140 1.78 -3.65 -8.29
N SER A 141 2.22 -3.82 -7.03
CA SER A 141 1.59 -4.71 -6.05
C SER A 141 0.14 -4.29 -5.76
N ALA A 142 -0.13 -3.00 -5.60
CA ALA A 142 -1.49 -2.51 -5.40
C ALA A 142 -2.40 -2.85 -6.59
N MET A 143 -1.91 -2.71 -7.83
CA MET A 143 -2.65 -3.04 -9.05
C MET A 143 -2.85 -4.54 -9.29
N SER A 144 -2.10 -5.40 -8.62
CA SER A 144 -2.26 -6.85 -8.74
C SER A 144 -3.52 -7.39 -8.07
N SER A 145 -4.23 -6.60 -7.26
CA SER A 145 -5.51 -6.99 -6.66
C SER A 145 -6.69 -6.82 -7.63
N ASN A 146 -7.80 -7.52 -7.36
CA ASN A 146 -9.03 -7.34 -8.14
C ASN A 146 -9.59 -5.93 -8.03
N TYR A 147 -9.47 -5.34 -6.83
CA TYR A 147 -9.91 -3.98 -6.54
C TYR A 147 -8.83 -3.18 -5.84
N LEU A 148 -8.68 -1.95 -6.27
CA LEU A 148 -7.81 -0.95 -5.66
C LEU A 148 -8.67 0.14 -5.02
N ILE A 149 -8.63 0.21 -3.70
CA ILE A 149 -9.28 1.25 -2.89
C ILE A 149 -8.19 2.19 -2.40
N ALA A 150 -8.33 3.48 -2.65
CA ALA A 150 -7.34 4.47 -2.25
C ALA A 150 -7.98 5.68 -1.58
N GLU A 151 -7.28 6.28 -0.63
CA GLU A 151 -7.69 7.55 -0.06
C GLU A 151 -7.31 8.73 -0.97
N LYS A 152 -8.08 9.82 -0.92
CA LYS A 152 -7.89 10.99 -1.78
C LYS A 152 -6.48 11.59 -1.73
N HIS A 153 -5.83 11.53 -0.57
CA HIS A 153 -4.49 12.07 -0.39
C HIS A 153 -3.37 11.13 -0.87
N SER A 154 -3.70 9.90 -1.28
CA SER A 154 -2.72 8.91 -1.74
C SER A 154 -1.98 9.40 -2.99
N GLN A 155 -0.71 9.02 -3.08
CA GLN A 155 0.18 9.35 -4.19
C GLN A 155 0.73 8.05 -4.78
N MET A 156 0.49 7.81 -6.06
CA MET A 156 0.89 6.56 -6.70
C MET A 156 1.54 6.81 -8.06
N GLY A 157 2.54 6.02 -8.42
CA GLY A 157 3.20 6.15 -9.72
C GLY A 157 4.43 5.29 -9.88
N LEU A 158 5.06 5.39 -11.03
CA LEU A 158 6.15 4.54 -11.49
C LEU A 158 7.38 5.40 -11.83
N PRO A 159 8.20 5.77 -10.81
CA PRO A 159 9.29 6.72 -11.00
C PRO A 159 10.58 6.12 -11.58
N GLU A 160 10.61 4.85 -11.96
CA GLU A 160 11.79 4.08 -12.36
C GLU A 160 12.56 4.71 -13.52
N ILE A 161 11.86 5.35 -14.47
CA ILE A 161 12.49 6.02 -15.62
C ILE A 161 13.43 7.15 -15.18
N ARG A 162 13.23 7.74 -14.00
CA ARG A 162 14.06 8.83 -13.49
C ARG A 162 15.49 8.39 -13.14
N PHE A 163 15.69 7.07 -12.92
CA PHE A 163 17.01 6.46 -12.78
C PHE A 163 17.32 5.47 -13.92
N ASN A 164 16.75 5.76 -15.12
CA ASN A 164 17.04 5.06 -16.36
C ASN A 164 16.65 3.57 -16.34
N LEU A 165 15.57 3.23 -15.65
CA LEU A 165 14.99 1.88 -15.61
C LEU A 165 13.48 1.98 -15.89
N PHE A 166 12.80 0.85 -16.01
CA PHE A 166 11.35 0.78 -16.09
C PHE A 166 10.79 -0.13 -14.98
N PRO A 167 9.50 -0.06 -14.63
CA PRO A 167 8.90 -0.91 -13.61
C PRO A 167 8.77 -2.36 -14.11
N GLY A 168 9.34 -3.32 -13.38
CA GLY A 168 9.52 -4.71 -13.83
C GLY A 168 8.61 -5.74 -13.17
N MET A 169 7.70 -5.33 -12.27
CA MET A 169 6.86 -6.25 -11.50
C MET A 169 5.43 -6.38 -12.04
N GLY A 170 5.19 -6.00 -13.30
CA GLY A 170 3.90 -6.17 -13.97
C GLY A 170 3.17 -4.88 -14.36
N ALA A 171 3.75 -3.70 -14.12
CA ALA A 171 3.11 -2.41 -14.40
C ALA A 171 2.58 -2.32 -15.84
N TYR A 172 3.39 -2.71 -16.83
CA TYR A 172 2.99 -2.65 -18.23
C TYR A 172 1.77 -3.53 -18.50
N SER A 173 1.80 -4.77 -18.00
CA SER A 173 0.71 -5.74 -18.14
C SER A 173 -0.58 -5.28 -17.44
N PHE A 174 -0.48 -4.73 -16.24
CA PHE A 174 -1.63 -4.29 -15.45
C PHE A 174 -2.23 -3.00 -16.00
N LEU A 175 -1.40 -1.98 -16.27
CA LEU A 175 -1.86 -0.71 -16.82
C LEU A 175 -2.41 -0.86 -18.23
N GLY A 176 -1.70 -1.59 -19.11
CA GLY A 176 -2.15 -1.81 -20.48
C GLY A 176 -3.56 -2.40 -20.55
N ARG A 177 -3.92 -3.26 -19.59
CA ARG A 177 -5.27 -3.85 -19.48
C ARG A 177 -6.30 -2.93 -18.81
N LYS A 178 -5.87 -2.01 -17.95
CA LYS A 178 -6.77 -1.06 -17.27
C LYS A 178 -7.03 0.21 -18.10
N VAL A 179 -6.00 0.80 -18.70
CA VAL A 179 -6.08 2.13 -19.34
C VAL A 179 -5.65 2.16 -20.80
N GLY A 180 -5.32 1.00 -21.37
CA GLY A 180 -4.79 0.86 -22.72
C GLY A 180 -3.30 1.17 -22.82
N MET A 181 -2.66 0.69 -23.90
CA MET A 181 -1.21 0.69 -24.07
C MET A 181 -0.61 2.09 -24.10
N VAL A 182 -1.25 3.02 -24.83
CA VAL A 182 -0.76 4.39 -24.98
C VAL A 182 -0.66 5.11 -23.65
N LYS A 183 -1.69 4.97 -22.79
CA LYS A 183 -1.70 5.60 -21.49
C LYS A 183 -0.75 4.92 -20.50
N ALA A 184 -0.64 3.60 -20.60
CA ALA A 184 0.33 2.84 -19.81
C ALA A 184 1.78 3.28 -20.11
N GLU A 185 2.14 3.40 -21.39
CA GLU A 185 3.47 3.88 -21.80
C GLU A 185 3.74 5.32 -21.37
N GLU A 186 2.75 6.22 -21.49
CA GLU A 186 2.86 7.60 -21.00
C GLU A 186 3.16 7.61 -19.51
N MET A 187 2.45 6.83 -18.69
CA MET A 187 2.66 6.77 -17.24
C MET A 187 4.05 6.24 -16.89
N ILE A 188 4.51 5.20 -17.57
CA ILE A 188 5.82 4.58 -17.36
C ILE A 188 6.96 5.51 -17.79
N THR A 189 6.85 6.10 -19.00
CA THR A 189 7.94 6.90 -19.60
C THR A 189 8.07 8.30 -19.01
N THR A 190 7.00 8.85 -18.46
CA THR A 190 7.06 10.15 -17.76
C THR A 190 7.50 10.03 -16.30
N GLY A 191 7.29 8.89 -15.67
CA GLY A 191 7.56 8.69 -14.25
C GLY A 191 6.76 9.65 -13.36
N LYS A 192 5.60 10.13 -13.83
CA LYS A 192 4.73 11.04 -13.07
C LYS A 192 4.11 10.31 -11.88
N ILE A 193 4.00 11.01 -10.77
CA ILE A 193 3.23 10.58 -9.60
C ILE A 193 1.84 11.21 -9.71
N TYR A 194 0.82 10.40 -9.51
CA TYR A 194 -0.59 10.78 -9.61
C TYR A 194 -1.26 10.71 -8.25
N SER A 195 -2.21 11.59 -8.01
CA SER A 195 -3.08 11.53 -6.84
C SER A 195 -4.16 10.45 -6.97
N GLY A 196 -4.73 10.02 -5.82
CA GLY A 196 -5.85 9.09 -5.80
C GLY A 196 -7.02 9.52 -6.72
N PRO A 197 -7.49 10.79 -6.68
CA PRO A 197 -8.53 11.30 -7.59
C PRO A 197 -8.16 11.22 -9.08
N GLU A 198 -6.91 11.54 -9.47
CA GLU A 198 -6.47 11.40 -10.87
C GLU A 198 -6.57 9.94 -11.33
N LEU A 199 -6.07 9.00 -10.52
CA LEU A 199 -6.09 7.57 -10.84
C LEU A 199 -7.51 6.98 -10.83
N HIS A 200 -8.39 7.49 -9.97
CA HIS A 200 -9.80 7.11 -9.97
C HIS A 200 -10.50 7.58 -11.26
N LYS A 201 -10.24 8.80 -11.69
CA LYS A 201 -10.75 9.31 -12.99
C LYS A 201 -10.26 8.51 -14.17
N MET A 202 -9.06 7.92 -14.09
CA MET A 202 -8.50 7.04 -15.14
C MET A 202 -9.04 5.59 -15.06
N GLY A 203 -9.79 5.24 -14.02
CA GLY A 203 -10.28 3.86 -13.81
C GLY A 203 -9.23 2.90 -13.26
N ILE A 204 -8.11 3.41 -12.73
CA ILE A 204 -7.07 2.57 -12.08
C ILE A 204 -7.45 2.31 -10.63
N VAL A 205 -7.86 3.35 -9.89
CA VAL A 205 -8.45 3.24 -8.55
C VAL A 205 -9.93 2.96 -8.71
N ASP A 206 -10.39 1.82 -8.21
CA ASP A 206 -11.78 1.39 -8.34
C ASP A 206 -12.69 2.16 -7.36
N ILE A 207 -12.21 2.46 -6.16
CA ILE A 207 -12.95 3.19 -5.12
C ILE A 207 -12.05 4.25 -4.50
N LEU A 208 -12.55 5.48 -4.48
CA LEU A 208 -11.90 6.62 -3.85
C LEU A 208 -12.56 6.89 -2.49
N ALA A 209 -11.77 6.79 -1.42
CA ALA A 209 -12.20 7.09 -0.06
C ALA A 209 -11.78 8.50 0.36
N GLU A 210 -12.57 9.14 1.24
CA GLU A 210 -12.14 10.36 1.91
C GLU A 210 -10.90 10.07 2.78
N SER A 211 -10.08 11.09 3.00
CA SER A 211 -8.88 10.94 3.81
C SER A 211 -9.22 10.52 5.25
N GLY A 212 -8.65 9.39 5.70
CA GLY A 212 -8.91 8.79 6.99
C GLY A 212 -10.19 7.93 7.06
N GLN A 213 -10.88 7.70 5.93
CA GLN A 213 -12.09 6.87 5.86
C GLN A 213 -11.91 5.61 5.00
N GLY A 214 -10.68 5.19 4.78
CA GLY A 214 -10.40 4.05 3.92
C GLY A 214 -10.92 2.73 4.47
N TYR A 215 -10.83 2.49 5.76
CA TYR A 215 -11.38 1.28 6.40
C TYR A 215 -12.89 1.18 6.24
N GLU A 216 -13.61 2.31 6.40
CA GLU A 216 -15.06 2.39 6.19
C GLU A 216 -15.42 2.17 4.72
N ALA A 217 -14.58 2.65 3.80
CA ALA A 217 -14.78 2.42 2.37
C ALA A 217 -14.64 0.94 2.01
N VAL A 218 -13.61 0.26 2.56
CA VAL A 218 -13.42 -1.19 2.41
C VAL A 218 -14.62 -1.95 2.98
N ASP A 219 -15.06 -1.62 4.18
CA ASP A 219 -16.22 -2.28 4.81
C ASP A 219 -17.51 -2.06 4.01
N CYS A 220 -17.75 -0.85 3.54
CA CYS A 220 -18.90 -0.53 2.66
C CYS A 220 -18.82 -1.33 1.34
N PHE A 221 -17.64 -1.43 0.74
CA PHE A 221 -17.43 -2.22 -0.45
C PHE A 221 -17.76 -3.70 -0.20
N ILE A 222 -17.21 -4.31 0.85
CA ILE A 222 -17.44 -5.71 1.19
C ILE A 222 -18.93 -6.00 1.37
N ARG A 223 -19.65 -5.15 2.12
CA ARG A 223 -21.09 -5.31 2.32
C ARG A 223 -21.89 -5.28 1.00
N LYS A 224 -21.53 -4.40 0.07
CA LYS A 224 -22.15 -4.31 -1.26
C LYS A 224 -21.78 -5.51 -2.13
N HIS A 225 -20.50 -5.87 -2.14
CA HIS A 225 -19.95 -6.94 -2.94
C HIS A 225 -20.57 -8.31 -2.57
N ARG A 226 -20.79 -8.59 -1.30
CA ARG A 226 -21.40 -9.84 -0.83
C ARG A 226 -22.74 -10.14 -1.48
N ARG A 227 -23.55 -9.11 -1.75
CA ARG A 227 -24.89 -9.27 -2.35
C ARG A 227 -24.84 -9.78 -3.79
N ALA A 228 -23.72 -9.59 -4.48
CA ALA A 228 -23.53 -9.96 -5.87
C ALA A 228 -22.30 -10.88 -6.06
N SER A 229 -21.81 -11.55 -5.00
CA SER A 229 -20.51 -12.23 -4.98
C SER A 229 -20.37 -13.27 -6.09
N ASN A 230 -21.39 -14.10 -6.35
CA ASN A 230 -21.36 -15.11 -7.42
C ASN A 230 -21.14 -14.47 -8.81
N GLY A 231 -21.91 -13.41 -9.13
CA GLY A 231 -21.77 -12.71 -10.40
C GLY A 231 -20.40 -12.05 -10.55
N LEU A 232 -19.92 -11.37 -9.48
CA LEU A 232 -18.63 -10.68 -9.50
C LEU A 232 -17.45 -11.64 -9.59
N GLN A 233 -17.48 -12.76 -8.88
CA GLN A 233 -16.48 -13.82 -9.04
C GLN A 233 -16.49 -14.40 -10.46
N SER A 234 -17.67 -14.56 -11.06
CA SER A 234 -17.78 -15.02 -12.45
C SER A 234 -17.18 -13.99 -13.42
N VAL A 235 -17.42 -12.69 -13.21
CA VAL A 235 -16.80 -11.61 -13.99
C VAL A 235 -15.27 -11.65 -13.87
N HIS A 236 -14.72 -11.89 -12.68
CA HIS A 236 -13.27 -12.03 -12.51
C HIS A 236 -12.70 -13.23 -13.29
N LYS A 237 -13.39 -14.37 -13.26
CA LYS A 237 -13.01 -15.55 -14.07
C LYS A 237 -13.06 -15.26 -15.57
N VAL A 238 -14.12 -14.59 -16.04
CA VAL A 238 -14.23 -14.19 -17.44
C VAL A 238 -13.10 -13.25 -17.84
N ARG A 239 -12.75 -12.28 -16.99
CA ARG A 239 -11.60 -11.38 -17.23
C ARG A 239 -10.30 -12.15 -17.41
N GLN A 240 -10.05 -13.16 -16.57
CA GLN A 240 -8.86 -14.02 -16.67
C GLN A 240 -8.85 -14.89 -17.95
N LEU A 241 -10.02 -15.23 -18.51
CA LEU A 241 -10.12 -15.96 -19.77
C LEU A 241 -10.00 -15.05 -20.99
N PHE A 242 -10.64 -13.88 -20.95
CA PHE A 242 -10.74 -12.99 -22.08
C PHE A 242 -9.43 -12.22 -22.38
N ASN A 243 -8.78 -11.72 -21.31
CA ASN A 243 -7.54 -10.94 -21.42
C ASN A 243 -6.59 -11.27 -20.26
N PRO A 244 -6.06 -12.52 -20.24
CA PRO A 244 -5.25 -12.99 -19.12
C PRO A 244 -3.92 -12.24 -19.02
N VAL A 245 -3.50 -11.96 -17.78
CA VAL A 245 -2.10 -11.77 -17.47
C VAL A 245 -1.52 -13.15 -17.18
N THR A 246 -0.53 -13.58 -17.94
CA THR A 246 0.10 -14.89 -17.74
C THR A 246 1.37 -14.76 -16.91
N TYR A 247 1.69 -15.80 -16.15
CA TYR A 247 2.96 -15.86 -15.43
C TYR A 247 4.16 -15.76 -16.38
N GLN A 248 4.06 -16.39 -17.56
CA GLN A 248 5.09 -16.34 -18.59
C GLN A 248 5.32 -14.91 -19.11
N GLU A 249 4.24 -14.15 -19.41
CA GLU A 249 4.34 -12.75 -19.84
C GLU A 249 5.12 -11.91 -18.81
N LEU A 250 4.75 -12.03 -17.52
CA LEU A 250 5.41 -11.30 -16.45
C LEU A 250 6.89 -11.68 -16.34
N MET A 251 7.22 -12.97 -16.43
CA MET A 251 8.61 -13.44 -16.37
C MET A 251 9.45 -13.01 -17.56
N GLU A 252 8.89 -12.96 -18.78
CA GLU A 252 9.61 -12.45 -19.95
C GLU A 252 9.92 -10.94 -19.82
N ILE A 253 8.95 -10.15 -19.33
CA ILE A 253 9.18 -8.72 -19.02
C ILE A 253 10.25 -8.57 -17.93
N THR A 254 10.22 -9.42 -16.91
CA THR A 254 11.20 -9.42 -15.82
C THR A 254 12.62 -9.72 -16.32
N LYS A 255 12.79 -10.61 -17.29
CA LYS A 255 14.09 -10.86 -17.93
C LYS A 255 14.64 -9.58 -18.60
N VAL A 256 13.78 -8.88 -19.35
CA VAL A 256 14.15 -7.59 -19.96
C VAL A 256 14.53 -6.57 -18.87
N TRP A 257 13.82 -6.55 -17.75
CA TRP A 257 14.14 -5.67 -16.62
C TRP A 257 15.51 -5.98 -16.01
N VAL A 258 15.83 -7.26 -15.79
CA VAL A 258 17.13 -7.68 -15.26
C VAL A 258 18.27 -7.28 -16.22
N ASP A 259 18.07 -7.47 -17.53
CA ASP A 259 19.05 -7.07 -18.54
C ASP A 259 19.27 -5.56 -18.54
N ALA A 260 18.21 -4.78 -18.50
CA ALA A 260 18.27 -3.32 -18.44
C ALA A 260 18.94 -2.83 -17.14
N ALA A 261 18.61 -3.44 -16.00
CA ALA A 261 19.20 -3.08 -14.71
C ALA A 261 20.73 -3.29 -14.70
N LEU A 262 21.21 -4.38 -15.26
CA LEU A 262 22.66 -4.67 -15.36
C LEU A 262 23.41 -3.75 -16.34
N GLN A 263 22.71 -2.99 -17.18
CA GLN A 263 23.27 -1.99 -18.09
C GLN A 263 23.35 -0.59 -17.47
N LEU A 264 22.80 -0.39 -16.28
CA LEU A 264 22.81 0.91 -15.59
C LEU A 264 24.25 1.36 -15.32
N LYS A 265 24.50 2.64 -15.57
CA LYS A 265 25.81 3.26 -15.37
C LYS A 265 25.90 3.92 -14.00
N GLU A 266 27.10 4.27 -13.60
CA GLU A 266 27.36 4.91 -12.29
C GLU A 266 26.48 6.16 -12.05
N LYS A 267 26.18 6.95 -13.08
CA LYS A 267 25.30 8.12 -13.00
C LYS A 267 23.86 7.73 -12.62
N ASP A 268 23.37 6.59 -13.16
CA ASP A 268 22.02 6.09 -12.93
C ASP A 268 21.93 5.53 -11.50
N LEU A 269 22.95 4.80 -11.05
CA LEU A 269 23.06 4.29 -9.68
C LEU A 269 23.18 5.42 -8.65
N LYS A 270 23.87 6.53 -8.96
CA LYS A 270 23.88 7.74 -8.11
C LYS A 270 22.49 8.36 -8.00
N THR A 271 21.72 8.35 -9.09
CA THR A 271 20.35 8.82 -9.07
C THR A 271 19.47 7.90 -8.23
N MET A 272 19.58 6.57 -8.42
CA MET A 272 18.87 5.57 -7.61
C MET A 272 19.18 5.73 -6.11
N ALA A 273 20.45 6.00 -5.74
CA ALA A 273 20.84 6.26 -4.35
C ALA A 273 20.11 7.46 -3.71
N ARG A 274 19.75 8.48 -4.50
CA ARG A 274 18.91 9.60 -4.01
C ARG A 274 17.50 9.15 -3.67
N PHE A 275 16.95 8.19 -4.42
CA PHE A 275 15.64 7.59 -4.09
C PHE A 275 15.72 6.74 -2.82
N VAL A 276 16.84 6.04 -2.57
CA VAL A 276 17.08 5.34 -1.28
C VAL A 276 16.99 6.33 -0.10
N LEU A 277 17.63 7.50 -0.23
CA LEU A 277 17.53 8.54 0.81
C LEU A 277 16.09 9.05 1.00
N ALA A 278 15.30 9.11 -0.06
CA ALA A 278 13.88 9.47 0.03
C ALA A 278 13.05 8.38 0.72
N GLN A 279 13.33 7.09 0.46
CA GLN A 279 12.72 5.96 1.18
C GLN A 279 13.02 6.04 2.69
N ASN A 280 14.26 6.36 3.07
CA ASN A 280 14.66 6.50 4.48
C ASN A 280 13.96 7.69 5.16
N ARG A 281 13.75 8.83 4.46
CA ARG A 281 13.03 9.99 4.99
C ARG A 281 11.54 9.69 5.20
N GLY A 282 10.93 8.88 4.37
CA GLY A 282 9.57 8.38 4.54
C GLY A 282 9.38 7.68 5.89
N GLN A 283 10.38 6.92 6.34
CA GLN A 283 10.41 6.30 7.66
C GLN A 283 10.55 7.35 8.77
N MET A 284 11.49 8.30 8.67
CA MET A 284 11.68 9.35 9.68
C MET A 284 10.44 10.22 9.86
N SER A 285 9.71 10.52 8.78
CA SER A 285 8.46 11.29 8.87
C SER A 285 7.33 10.48 9.52
N ALA A 286 7.36 9.15 9.43
CA ALA A 286 6.41 8.29 10.12
C ALA A 286 6.71 8.17 11.63
N GLU A 287 7.97 8.12 12.01
CA GLU A 287 8.41 8.08 13.41
C GLU A 287 8.23 9.43 14.14
N HIS A 288 8.31 10.55 13.41
CA HIS A 288 8.17 11.90 13.96
C HIS A 288 6.79 12.52 13.76
N LYS A 289 5.81 11.81 13.22
CA LYS A 289 4.42 12.29 13.31
C LYS A 289 3.99 12.21 14.77
N PRO A 290 3.64 13.34 15.40
CA PRO A 290 3.11 13.30 16.76
C PRO A 290 1.92 12.35 16.75
N LYS A 291 1.84 11.48 17.78
CA LYS A 291 0.68 10.61 18.01
C LYS A 291 -0.58 11.44 17.71
N LYS A 292 -1.50 10.91 16.90
CA LYS A 292 -2.76 11.59 16.61
C LYS A 292 -3.42 11.91 17.94
N VAL A 293 -3.32 13.15 18.36
CA VAL A 293 -4.02 13.64 19.53
C VAL A 293 -5.49 13.70 19.14
N HIS A 294 -6.30 12.82 19.70
CA HIS A 294 -7.74 12.91 19.54
C HIS A 294 -8.22 14.14 20.28
N LEU A 295 -8.51 15.20 19.53
CA LEU A 295 -9.11 16.40 20.09
C LEU A 295 -10.56 16.10 20.47
N VAL A 296 -10.79 15.86 21.76
CA VAL A 296 -12.14 15.73 22.29
C VAL A 296 -12.71 17.12 22.45
N ARG A 297 -13.75 17.47 21.68
CA ARG A 297 -14.50 18.71 21.86
C ARG A 297 -15.33 18.62 23.12
N THR A 298 -14.96 19.32 24.16
CA THR A 298 -15.82 19.50 25.32
C THR A 298 -16.97 20.47 24.98
N LYS A 299 -18.19 20.13 25.38
CA LYS A 299 -19.43 20.91 25.13
C LYS A 299 -19.55 22.19 25.97
N GLN A 300 -18.54 22.60 26.72
CA GLN A 300 -18.64 23.83 27.52
C GLN A 300 -18.68 25.06 26.63
N ASP A 301 -19.76 25.81 26.73
CA ASP A 301 -19.95 27.09 26.06
C ASP A 301 -18.94 28.10 26.61
N ARG A 302 -18.11 28.63 25.73
CA ARG A 302 -16.95 29.46 26.09
C ARG A 302 -17.15 30.94 25.83
N ARG A 303 -18.36 31.37 25.86
CA ARG A 303 -18.70 32.78 25.82
C ARG A 303 -18.39 33.52 27.13
N ILE A 304 -17.94 32.80 28.15
CA ILE A 304 -17.54 33.37 29.42
C ILE A 304 -16.03 33.29 29.50
N ASN A 305 -15.35 34.22 28.83
CA ASN A 305 -14.00 34.61 29.25
C ASN A 305 -14.15 35.72 30.29
N PRO A 306 -13.55 35.58 31.48
CA PRO A 306 -13.51 36.70 32.41
C PRO A 306 -12.74 37.84 31.75
N ILE A 307 -13.40 38.96 31.64
CA ILE A 307 -12.78 40.22 31.22
C ILE A 307 -11.72 40.52 32.26
N GLY A 308 -10.43 40.41 31.92
CA GLY A 308 -9.40 40.75 32.86
C GLY A 308 -7.99 40.18 32.69
N ASN A 309 -7.72 39.32 31.73
CA ASN A 309 -6.34 38.89 31.50
C ASN A 309 -5.55 39.91 30.68
N SER A 310 -4.64 40.63 31.34
CA SER A 310 -3.68 41.50 30.67
C SER A 310 -2.61 40.70 29.94
N PHE A 311 -2.28 41.10 28.71
CA PHE A 311 -1.13 40.56 27.98
C PHE A 311 0.18 41.13 28.57
N PRO A 312 1.31 40.37 28.50
CA PRO A 312 1.50 39.12 27.73
C PRO A 312 1.03 37.87 28.46
N LEU A 313 0.53 36.88 27.68
CA LEU A 313 0.22 35.54 28.16
C LEU A 313 1.27 34.56 27.65
N THR A 314 1.58 33.53 28.44
CA THR A 314 2.50 32.46 28.02
C THR A 314 1.69 31.27 27.50
N ASP A 315 2.02 30.78 26.31
CA ASP A 315 1.39 29.56 25.74
C ASP A 315 1.93 28.28 26.38
N SER A 316 1.33 27.16 26.06
CA SER A 316 1.72 25.83 26.60
C SER A 316 3.12 25.39 26.16
N SER A 317 3.77 26.10 25.25
CA SER A 317 5.14 25.89 24.77
C SER A 317 6.13 26.87 25.34
N GLY A 318 5.70 27.73 26.29
CA GLY A 318 6.54 28.73 26.96
C GLY A 318 6.77 30.02 26.19
N ASN A 319 6.06 30.29 25.08
CA ASN A 319 6.20 31.49 24.28
C ASN A 319 5.27 32.59 24.77
N ASN A 320 5.79 33.83 24.88
CA ASN A 320 4.99 35.00 25.28
C ASN A 320 4.11 35.49 24.14
N ILE A 321 2.80 35.60 24.38
CA ILE A 321 1.82 36.17 23.47
C ILE A 321 1.52 37.59 23.91
N HIS A 322 1.95 38.60 23.14
CA HIS A 322 1.88 40.01 23.47
C HIS A 322 0.59 40.71 23.04
N TYR A 323 -0.29 40.04 22.30
CA TYR A 323 -1.56 40.62 21.83
C TYR A 323 -2.62 39.57 21.58
N ASP A 324 -3.89 39.93 21.68
CA ASP A 324 -5.01 39.06 21.34
C ASP A 324 -5.11 38.89 19.83
N ARG A 325 -4.80 37.69 19.33
CA ARG A 325 -4.93 37.32 17.92
C ARG A 325 -6.37 37.01 17.52
N ARG A 326 -7.34 37.15 18.39
CA ARG A 326 -8.76 36.84 18.17
C ARG A 326 -9.47 37.99 17.43
N THR A 327 -9.03 38.29 16.22
CA THR A 327 -9.79 39.12 15.30
C THR A 327 -10.54 38.22 14.33
N ASN A 328 -11.84 38.10 14.54
CA ASN A 328 -12.86 37.66 13.57
C ASN A 328 -12.95 36.23 13.11
N TYR A 329 -12.56 35.20 13.88
CA TYR A 329 -13.03 33.85 13.57
C TYR A 329 -13.33 32.98 14.81
N ASP A 330 -14.42 32.21 14.73
CA ASP A 330 -14.91 31.25 15.73
C ASP A 330 -13.79 30.35 16.27
N ARG A 331 -13.43 30.49 17.54
CA ARG A 331 -12.31 29.79 18.16
C ARG A 331 -12.75 28.98 19.34
N ARG A 332 -12.60 27.71 19.16
CA ARG A 332 -12.86 26.71 20.15
C ARG A 332 -11.57 26.40 20.89
N ALA A 333 -11.57 26.50 22.20
CA ALA A 333 -10.42 26.04 22.96
C ALA A 333 -10.31 24.51 22.85
N ILE A 334 -9.11 24.01 22.90
CA ILE A 334 -8.78 22.62 22.69
C ILE A 334 -8.06 22.17 23.95
N ASP A 335 -8.68 21.25 24.70
CA ASP A 335 -8.00 20.58 25.80
C ASP A 335 -7.25 19.37 25.20
N ILE A 336 -5.93 19.35 25.39
CA ILE A 336 -5.09 18.25 25.00
C ILE A 336 -5.08 17.25 26.14
N MET A 337 -5.78 16.11 25.97
CA MET A 337 -5.59 14.96 26.83
C MET A 337 -4.53 14.04 26.22
N GLU A 338 -3.43 13.82 26.90
CA GLU A 338 -2.55 12.71 26.62
C GLU A 338 -3.24 11.43 27.06
N ILE A 339 -3.65 10.62 26.11
CA ILE A 339 -4.07 9.25 26.38
C ILE A 339 -2.80 8.41 26.39
N SER A 340 -2.27 8.17 27.59
CA SER A 340 -1.33 7.09 27.80
C SER A 340 -2.04 5.75 27.66
N ASN A 341 -1.45 4.83 26.88
CA ASN A 341 -1.90 3.50 26.48
C ASN A 341 -2.12 2.40 27.03
#